data_d5241d8a937340614dee98c1ca92eb74
#
_entry.id   d5241d8a937340614dee98c1ca92eb74
#
_cell.length_a   1.000
_cell.length_b   1.000
_cell.length_c   1.000
_cell.angle_alpha   90.00
_cell.angle_beta   90.00
_cell.angle_gamma   90.00
#
_symmetry.space_group_name_H-M   'P 1'
#
loop_
_entity.id
_entity.type
_entity.pdbx_description
1 polymer ?
#
loop_
_entity_poly.entity_id
_entity_poly.type
_entity_poly.pdbx_seq_one_letter_code
_entity_poly.pdbx_strand_id
1 'polypeptide(L)'
;MPATAVPAGVSPAFEVFGTQASAHAAAWMAATAALDQASALDPKTKDLAYLAVLAALRLESGIPFHVQQARRHGATRNEVISAVLVGLQPAGHGVTACLPAALAGYDAD
;
A
#
# COMPACT_ATOMS: atom_id res chain seq x y z
N MET A 1 -26.48 -11.49 -8.72
CA MET A 1 -25.05 -11.75 -8.75
C MET A 1 -24.32 -10.75 -7.85
N PRO A 2 -23.72 -11.22 -6.82
CA PRO A 2 -22.99 -10.28 -5.98
C PRO A 2 -21.82 -9.65 -6.75
N ALA A 3 -21.59 -8.38 -6.50
CA ALA A 3 -20.42 -7.73 -7.03
C ALA A 3 -19.16 -8.39 -6.46
N THR A 4 -18.09 -8.39 -7.23
CA THR A 4 -16.79 -8.82 -6.71
C THR A 4 -16.46 -7.99 -5.49
N ALA A 5 -16.15 -8.65 -4.39
CA ALA A 5 -15.80 -7.94 -3.17
C ALA A 5 -14.54 -7.11 -3.38
N VAL A 6 -14.60 -5.86 -2.97
CA VAL A 6 -13.43 -4.98 -2.99
C VAL A 6 -12.51 -5.42 -1.85
N PRO A 7 -11.21 -5.63 -2.11
CA PRO A 7 -10.28 -5.96 -1.03
C PRO A 7 -10.30 -4.91 0.08
N ALA A 8 -10.12 -5.35 1.32
CA ALA A 8 -10.07 -4.47 2.47
C ALA A 8 -8.97 -3.41 2.28
N GLY A 9 -9.27 -2.18 2.64
CA GLY A 9 -8.32 -1.08 2.60
C GLY A 9 -8.24 -0.34 1.26
N VAL A 10 -8.94 -0.81 0.22
CA VAL A 10 -8.95 -0.12 -1.07
C VAL A 10 -9.69 1.20 -0.95
N SER A 11 -9.08 2.27 -1.46
CA SER A 11 -9.66 3.61 -1.37
C SER A 11 -10.87 3.76 -2.31
N PRO A 12 -11.83 4.66 -1.96
CA PRO A 12 -12.94 4.97 -2.87
C PRO A 12 -12.47 5.48 -4.24
N ALA A 13 -11.37 6.24 -4.28
CA ALA A 13 -10.81 6.72 -5.54
C ALA A 13 -10.36 5.56 -6.43
N PHE A 14 -9.72 4.55 -5.85
CA PHE A 14 -9.28 3.38 -6.61
C PHE A 14 -10.48 2.57 -7.12
N GLU A 15 -11.55 2.44 -6.33
CA GLU A 15 -12.79 1.79 -6.76
C GLU A 15 -13.39 2.49 -7.98
N VAL A 16 -13.49 3.82 -7.92
CA VAL A 16 -14.04 4.61 -9.03
C VAL A 16 -13.15 4.47 -10.27
N PHE A 17 -11.85 4.47 -10.09
CA PHE A 17 -10.89 4.22 -11.18
C PHE A 17 -11.18 2.89 -11.88
N GLY A 18 -11.39 1.83 -11.11
CA GLY A 18 -11.68 0.50 -11.64
C GLY A 18 -13.01 0.41 -12.38
N THR A 19 -14.05 1.12 -11.91
CA THR A 19 -15.39 1.03 -12.48
C THR A 19 -15.63 2.05 -13.61
N GLN A 20 -15.10 3.27 -13.48
CA GLN A 20 -15.39 4.34 -14.43
C GLN A 20 -14.29 4.54 -15.47
N ALA A 21 -13.10 4.00 -15.24
CA ALA A 21 -11.98 4.08 -16.16
C ALA A 21 -11.38 2.69 -16.38
N SER A 22 -12.23 1.73 -16.74
CA SER A 22 -11.86 0.32 -16.77
C SER A 22 -10.68 0.01 -17.70
N ALA A 23 -10.59 0.68 -18.85
CA ALA A 23 -9.46 0.46 -19.77
C ALA A 23 -8.15 0.98 -19.18
N HIS A 24 -8.19 2.13 -18.50
CA HIS A 24 -7.01 2.67 -17.81
C HIS A 24 -6.62 1.76 -16.64
N ALA A 25 -7.61 1.28 -15.89
CA ALA A 25 -7.37 0.38 -14.76
C ALA A 25 -6.74 -0.92 -15.25
N ALA A 26 -7.20 -1.49 -16.35
CA ALA A 26 -6.62 -2.71 -16.93
C ALA A 26 -5.16 -2.48 -17.34
N ALA A 27 -4.86 -1.35 -17.99
CA ALA A 27 -3.50 -1.00 -18.38
C ALA A 27 -2.60 -0.83 -17.15
N TRP A 28 -3.10 -0.17 -16.11
CA TRP A 28 -2.38 0.03 -14.86
C TRP A 28 -2.07 -1.31 -14.19
N MET A 29 -3.06 -2.20 -14.09
CA MET A 29 -2.87 -3.51 -13.47
C MET A 29 -1.87 -4.38 -14.24
N ALA A 30 -1.89 -4.32 -15.58
CA ALA A 30 -0.91 -5.02 -16.39
C ALA A 30 0.50 -4.49 -16.16
N ALA A 31 0.66 -3.17 -16.08
CA ALA A 31 1.94 -2.54 -15.79
C ALA A 31 2.44 -2.90 -14.39
N THR A 32 1.53 -2.91 -13.40
CA THR A 32 1.86 -3.29 -12.02
C THR A 32 2.35 -4.73 -11.96
N ALA A 33 1.67 -5.66 -12.63
CA ALA A 33 2.09 -7.05 -12.67
C ALA A 33 3.46 -7.21 -13.32
N ALA A 34 3.73 -6.48 -14.41
CA ALA A 34 5.03 -6.53 -15.07
C ALA A 34 6.14 -5.97 -14.19
N LEU A 35 5.87 -4.88 -13.47
CA LEU A 35 6.83 -4.31 -12.53
C LEU A 35 7.12 -5.26 -11.37
N ASP A 36 6.10 -5.95 -10.88
CA ASP A 36 6.28 -6.94 -9.82
C ASP A 36 7.20 -8.09 -10.27
N GLN A 37 7.02 -8.55 -11.50
CA GLN A 37 7.85 -9.61 -12.06
C GLN A 37 9.29 -9.14 -12.29
N ALA A 38 9.49 -7.88 -12.65
CA ALA A 38 10.82 -7.30 -12.86
C ALA A 38 11.58 -7.06 -11.56
N SER A 39 10.88 -7.00 -10.42
CA SER A 39 11.48 -6.67 -9.14
C SER A 39 12.34 -7.83 -8.61
N ALA A 40 13.52 -7.50 -8.10
CA ALA A 40 14.40 -8.44 -7.40
C ALA A 40 14.10 -8.52 -5.91
N LEU A 41 13.18 -7.70 -5.41
CA LEU A 41 12.82 -7.69 -3.98
C LEU A 41 11.81 -8.79 -3.69
N ASP A 42 11.97 -9.47 -2.54
CA ASP A 42 10.94 -10.39 -2.10
C ASP A 42 9.66 -9.65 -1.74
N PRO A 43 8.51 -10.35 -1.66
CA PRO A 43 7.24 -9.69 -1.44
C PRO A 43 7.18 -8.83 -0.18
N LYS A 44 7.70 -9.32 0.95
CA LYS A 44 7.67 -8.58 2.20
C LYS A 44 8.52 -7.30 2.11
N THR A 45 9.74 -7.41 1.61
CA THR A 45 10.64 -6.27 1.45
C THR A 45 10.03 -5.23 0.52
N LYS A 46 9.45 -5.68 -0.58
CA LYS A 46 8.79 -4.78 -1.53
C LYS A 46 7.62 -4.06 -0.90
N ASP A 47 6.77 -4.77 -0.14
CA ASP A 47 5.63 -4.14 0.53
C ASP A 47 6.08 -3.10 1.53
N LEU A 48 7.13 -3.38 2.31
CA LEU A 48 7.66 -2.43 3.28
C LEU A 48 8.26 -1.21 2.59
N ALA A 49 8.99 -1.42 1.50
CA ALA A 49 9.54 -0.30 0.71
C ALA A 49 8.42 0.54 0.11
N TYR A 50 7.35 -0.10 -0.35
CA TYR A 50 6.17 0.60 -0.88
C TYR A 50 5.55 1.51 0.17
N LEU A 51 5.40 1.03 1.40
CA LEU A 51 4.87 1.83 2.51
C LEU A 51 5.75 3.04 2.80
N ALA A 52 7.07 2.87 2.74
CA ALA A 52 8.00 3.97 2.94
C ALA A 52 7.79 5.08 1.89
N VAL A 53 7.58 4.70 0.64
CA VAL A 53 7.33 5.66 -0.45
C VAL A 53 5.98 6.35 -0.25
N LEU A 54 4.93 5.60 0.08
CA LEU A 54 3.60 6.18 0.33
C LEU A 54 3.65 7.19 1.46
N ALA A 55 4.37 6.87 2.55
CA ALA A 55 4.49 7.77 3.69
C ALA A 55 5.26 9.04 3.33
N ALA A 56 6.35 8.91 2.55
CA ALA A 56 7.13 10.07 2.11
C ALA A 56 6.30 11.00 1.21
N LEU A 57 5.43 10.43 0.39
CA LEU A 57 4.53 11.18 -0.48
C LEU A 57 3.22 11.59 0.21
N ARG A 58 3.03 11.17 1.45
CA ARG A 58 1.82 11.44 2.27
C ARG A 58 0.54 10.93 1.61
N LEU A 59 0.62 9.78 0.95
CA LEU A 59 -0.51 9.14 0.28
C LEU A 59 -1.23 8.20 1.26
N GLU A 60 -1.86 8.76 2.27
CA GLU A 60 -2.48 8.02 3.37
C GLU A 60 -3.52 7.00 2.87
N SER A 61 -4.28 7.34 1.83
CA SER A 61 -5.35 6.47 1.34
C SER A 61 -4.85 5.15 0.77
N GLY A 62 -3.57 5.09 0.37
CA GLY A 62 -2.96 3.85 -0.11
C GLY A 62 -2.42 2.96 1.00
N ILE A 63 -2.29 3.47 2.21
CA ILE A 63 -1.63 2.76 3.31
C ILE A 63 -2.37 1.49 3.75
N PRO A 64 -3.69 1.53 4.03
CA PRO A 64 -4.34 0.34 4.61
C PRO A 64 -4.21 -0.92 3.75
N PHE A 65 -4.41 -0.81 2.46
CA PHE A 65 -4.30 -1.96 1.56
C PHE A 65 -2.89 -2.56 1.58
N HIS A 66 -1.87 -1.70 1.47
CA HIS A 66 -0.49 -2.18 1.38
C HIS A 66 0.04 -2.68 2.72
N VAL A 67 -0.47 -2.17 3.84
CA VAL A 67 -0.17 -2.72 5.17
C VAL A 67 -0.75 -4.13 5.30
N GLN A 68 -1.95 -4.37 4.82
CA GLN A 68 -2.53 -5.71 4.82
C GLN A 68 -1.72 -6.68 3.96
N GLN A 69 -1.22 -6.23 2.80
CA GLN A 69 -0.34 -7.04 1.97
C GLN A 69 0.97 -7.37 2.70
N ALA A 70 1.57 -6.38 3.34
CA ALA A 70 2.80 -6.58 4.12
C ALA A 70 2.58 -7.61 5.24
N ARG A 71 1.46 -7.50 5.94
CA ARG A 71 1.09 -8.44 7.00
C ARG A 71 0.94 -9.86 6.46
N ARG A 72 0.29 -10.03 5.32
CA ARG A 72 0.12 -11.34 4.67
C ARG A 72 1.47 -11.94 4.28
N HIS A 73 2.43 -11.13 3.92
CA HIS A 73 3.78 -11.57 3.56
C HIS A 73 4.71 -11.67 4.77
N GLY A 74 4.15 -11.61 5.98
CA GLY A 74 4.89 -11.89 7.20
C GLY A 74 5.52 -10.71 7.89
N ALA A 75 5.19 -9.47 7.50
CA ALA A 75 5.71 -8.29 8.18
C ALA A 75 5.15 -8.21 9.59
N THR A 76 6.02 -7.90 10.55
CA THR A 76 5.60 -7.63 11.91
C THR A 76 5.08 -6.21 12.03
N ARG A 77 4.34 -5.93 13.10
CA ARG A 77 3.85 -4.59 13.39
C ARG A 77 4.99 -3.58 13.49
N ASN A 78 6.09 -3.96 14.15
CA ASN A 78 7.26 -3.09 14.27
C ASN A 78 7.96 -2.88 12.93
N GLU A 79 7.98 -3.87 12.06
CA GLU A 79 8.52 -3.69 10.71
C GLU A 79 7.70 -2.68 9.91
N VAL A 80 6.38 -2.71 10.03
CA VAL A 80 5.51 -1.74 9.36
C VAL A 80 5.75 -0.33 9.90
N ILE A 81 5.83 -0.17 11.23
CA ILE A 81 6.16 1.12 11.85
C ILE A 81 7.51 1.63 11.31
N SER A 82 8.51 0.76 11.29
CA SER A 82 9.86 1.11 10.83
C SER A 82 9.87 1.52 9.36
N ALA A 83 9.10 0.82 8.53
CA ALA A 83 8.99 1.15 7.10
C ALA A 83 8.38 2.54 6.88
N VAL A 84 7.29 2.86 7.59
CA VAL A 84 6.67 4.19 7.51
C VAL A 84 7.66 5.28 7.90
N LEU A 85 8.52 5.00 8.89
CA LEU A 85 9.46 5.98 9.44
C LEU A 85 10.82 6.01 8.72
N VAL A 86 11.06 5.16 7.72
CA VAL A 86 12.31 5.20 6.95
C VAL A 86 12.56 6.59 6.38
N GLY A 87 11.52 7.28 5.97
CA GLY A 87 11.62 8.60 5.38
C GLY A 87 11.86 9.76 6.34
N LEU A 88 11.94 9.51 7.66
CA LEU A 88 12.12 10.61 8.63
C LEU A 88 13.34 11.47 8.31
N GLN A 89 14.49 10.82 8.01
CA GLN A 89 15.72 11.56 7.73
C GLN A 89 15.67 12.28 6.38
N PRO A 90 15.35 11.60 5.25
CA PRO A 90 15.37 12.28 3.95
C PRO A 90 14.16 13.18 3.69
N ALA A 91 12.99 12.86 4.24
CA ALA A 91 11.73 13.54 3.92
C ALA A 91 11.13 14.32 5.09
N GLY A 92 11.67 14.17 6.30
CA GLY A 92 11.20 14.90 7.49
C GLY A 92 9.98 14.28 8.16
N HIS A 93 9.47 14.99 9.18
CA HIS A 93 8.43 14.47 10.07
C HIS A 93 7.05 14.26 9.40
N GLY A 94 6.86 14.74 8.17
CA GLY A 94 5.61 14.52 7.44
C GLY A 94 5.22 13.05 7.31
N VAL A 95 6.21 12.14 7.31
CA VAL A 95 5.94 10.70 7.22
C VAL A 95 5.14 10.18 8.41
N THR A 96 5.20 10.84 9.58
CA THR A 96 4.46 10.41 10.77
C THR A 96 2.96 10.50 10.58
N ALA A 97 2.49 11.32 9.64
CA ALA A 97 1.06 11.45 9.33
C ALA A 97 0.45 10.11 8.89
N CYS A 98 1.25 9.20 8.35
CA CYS A 98 0.76 7.90 7.90
C CYS A 98 0.75 6.82 8.98
N LEU A 99 1.30 7.08 10.17
CA LEU A 99 1.32 6.08 11.26
C LEU A 99 -0.09 5.65 11.70
N PRO A 100 -1.04 6.58 11.95
CA PRO A 100 -2.37 6.13 12.36
C PRO A 100 -3.03 5.18 11.37
N ALA A 101 -2.97 5.50 10.08
CA ALA A 101 -3.53 4.64 9.04
C ALA A 101 -2.80 3.30 8.96
N ALA A 102 -1.48 3.30 9.10
CA ALA A 102 -0.68 2.09 9.05
C ALA A 102 -1.02 1.13 10.21
N LEU A 103 -1.12 1.67 11.42
CA LEU A 103 -1.41 0.85 12.60
C LEU A 103 -2.85 0.36 12.60
N ALA A 104 -3.80 1.23 12.23
CA ALA A 104 -5.19 0.80 12.09
C ALA A 104 -5.34 -0.29 11.02
N GLY A 105 -4.64 -0.15 9.90
CA GLY A 105 -4.64 -1.15 8.83
C GLY A 105 -4.02 -2.47 9.27
N TYR A 106 -2.92 -2.43 9.99
CA TYR A 106 -2.25 -3.64 10.49
C TYR A 106 -3.11 -4.37 11.51
N ASP A 107 -3.73 -3.63 12.42
CA ASP A 107 -4.51 -4.19 13.52
C ASP A 107 -5.92 -4.60 13.07
N ALA A 108 -6.34 -4.29 11.86
CA ALA A 108 -7.63 -4.69 11.31
C ALA A 108 -7.68 -6.20 11.04
N ASP A 109 -8.86 -6.78 11.20
CA ASP A 109 -9.09 -8.21 10.95
C ASP A 109 -9.11 -8.58 9.47
#